data_be1708cbffae015d21185ac7721d3054
#
_entry.id   be1708cbffae015d21185ac7721d3054
#
_cell.length_a   1.000
_cell.length_b   1.000
_cell.length_c   1.000
_cell.angle_alpha   90.00
_cell.angle_beta   90.00
_cell.angle_gamma   90.00
#
_symmetry.space_group_name_H-M   'P 1'
#
loop_
_entity.id
_entity.type
_entity.pdbx_description
1 polymer ?
#
loop_
_entity_poly.entity_id
_entity_poly.type
_entity_poly.pdbx_seq_one_letter_code
_entity_poly.pdbx_strand_id
1 'polypeptide(L)'
;KKLNSDQVFTVFAPINSSLTSTMADSLVAEYKAEKQSGIKDEFNEVITQFLDNHISLYNTSVSSLTNDTVVMMNGKYQLLTQNTFGNTNLLSKNSLYNNGILYTIDKKESYFPNVWEYLKKNHDLDSLSNFLYSFNEYQFDANKSVPGGIVDGKTVYLDSVTEFNNKMLDMYGYVNREDSNYLMIMPTNTVWKSMYDEYIQYFNYDNKTTKRDSMVYDKTRFAIIGDLFYNLNQQAKDFNLANKTADSIMSTQYYKYEYEYHKFLKPFDESTGILKGLTNLVECSNGWAAVTDNWRIDKKLSFFMPIKVEGERSASQDTVLNA
;
A
#
# COMPACT_ATOMS: atom_id res chain seq x y z
N LYS A 1 19.08 19.00 11.45
CA LYS A 1 20.36 18.44 10.96
C LYS A 1 20.35 18.23 9.46
N LYS A 2 19.28 17.61 8.87
CA LYS A 2 19.20 17.35 7.40
C LYS A 2 19.35 18.64 6.59
N LEU A 3 18.58 19.68 6.85
CA LEU A 3 18.63 20.96 6.11
C LEU A 3 19.93 21.76 6.32
N ASN A 4 20.84 21.32 7.17
CA ASN A 4 22.14 21.95 7.40
C ASN A 4 23.30 21.12 6.82
N SER A 5 23.00 20.29 5.82
CA SER A 5 23.96 19.52 5.03
C SER A 5 24.30 20.26 3.72
N ASP A 6 25.31 19.77 3.02
CA ASP A 6 25.70 20.27 1.68
C ASP A 6 24.70 19.83 0.58
N GLN A 7 23.65 19.11 0.94
CA GLN A 7 22.61 18.64 0.03
C GLN A 7 21.65 19.78 -0.32
N VAL A 8 21.14 19.72 -1.54
CA VAL A 8 20.21 20.73 -2.08
C VAL A 8 18.77 20.28 -1.83
N PHE A 9 17.93 21.21 -1.37
CA PHE A 9 16.53 20.96 -1.03
C PHE A 9 15.59 21.97 -1.67
N THR A 10 14.35 21.54 -1.88
CA THR A 10 13.20 22.43 -2.04
C THR A 10 12.29 22.26 -0.83
N VAL A 11 11.97 23.37 -0.17
CA VAL A 11 11.17 23.40 1.06
C VAL A 11 9.87 24.17 0.82
N PHE A 12 8.74 23.59 1.19
CA PHE A 12 7.42 24.21 1.16
C PHE A 12 6.96 24.49 2.59
N ALA A 13 7.22 25.70 3.08
CA ALA A 13 6.97 26.08 4.47
C ALA A 13 5.58 26.72 4.63
N PRO A 14 4.71 26.17 5.47
CA PRO A 14 3.43 26.81 5.83
C PRO A 14 3.68 28.09 6.61
N ILE A 15 2.83 29.11 6.37
CA ILE A 15 2.94 30.39 7.08
C ILE A 15 2.51 30.29 8.54
N ASN A 16 3.01 31.18 9.38
CA ASN A 16 2.76 31.15 10.84
C ASN A 16 1.27 31.31 11.22
N SER A 17 0.44 31.91 10.36
CA SER A 17 -0.99 32.01 10.59
C SER A 17 -1.73 30.70 10.43
N SER A 18 -1.17 29.74 9.66
CA SER A 18 -1.74 28.41 9.45
C SER A 18 -1.01 27.31 10.23
N LEU A 19 0.28 27.53 10.57
CA LEU A 19 1.04 26.70 11.49
C LEU A 19 1.37 27.52 12.73
N THR A 20 0.41 27.62 13.66
CA THR A 20 0.56 28.39 14.88
C THR A 20 1.63 27.81 15.83
N SER A 21 2.14 28.62 16.76
CA SER A 21 3.09 28.14 17.78
C SER A 21 2.53 26.95 18.57
N THR A 22 1.23 26.99 18.92
CA THR A 22 0.58 25.87 19.62
C THR A 22 0.58 24.58 18.80
N MET A 23 0.34 24.66 17.49
CA MET A 23 0.42 23.49 16.60
C MET A 23 1.86 22.99 16.47
N ALA A 24 2.84 23.89 16.39
CA ALA A 24 4.25 23.53 16.34
C ALA A 24 4.70 22.86 17.66
N ASP A 25 4.25 23.37 18.81
CA ASP A 25 4.53 22.76 20.12
C ASP A 25 3.89 21.37 20.23
N SER A 26 2.69 21.17 19.69
CA SER A 26 2.04 19.86 19.63
C SER A 26 2.84 18.86 18.79
N LEU A 27 3.30 19.24 17.60
CA LEU A 27 4.17 18.40 16.77
C LEU A 27 5.49 18.04 17.49
N VAL A 28 6.09 19.01 18.20
CA VAL A 28 7.32 18.74 18.97
C VAL A 28 7.04 17.78 20.12
N ALA A 29 5.90 17.90 20.81
CA ALA A 29 5.51 16.99 21.87
C ALA A 29 5.29 15.56 21.35
N GLU A 30 4.59 15.41 20.22
CA GLU A 30 4.36 14.14 19.52
C GLU A 30 5.69 13.49 19.11
N TYR A 31 6.58 14.23 18.43
CA TYR A 31 7.91 13.76 18.07
C TYR A 31 8.67 13.21 19.30
N LYS A 32 8.65 13.96 20.42
CA LYS A 32 9.34 13.54 21.65
C LYS A 32 8.71 12.29 22.26
N ALA A 33 7.38 12.17 22.27
CA ALA A 33 6.68 11.01 22.80
C ALA A 33 7.03 9.72 22.00
N GLU A 34 7.04 9.81 20.69
CA GLU A 34 7.45 8.70 19.83
C GLU A 34 8.92 8.31 20.03
N LYS A 35 9.82 9.30 20.17
CA LYS A 35 11.23 9.04 20.50
C LYS A 35 11.41 8.37 21.85
N GLN A 36 10.64 8.74 22.86
CA GLN A 36 10.64 8.09 24.17
C GLN A 36 10.14 6.65 24.10
N SER A 37 9.22 6.34 23.20
CA SER A 37 8.74 4.99 22.91
C SER A 37 9.72 4.15 22.08
N GLY A 38 10.91 4.68 21.73
CA GLY A 38 11.95 3.99 20.98
C GLY A 38 11.78 4.04 19.47
N ILE A 39 10.82 4.81 18.94
CA ILE A 39 10.62 4.97 17.50
C ILE A 39 11.79 5.78 16.93
N LYS A 40 12.44 5.23 15.91
CA LYS A 40 13.53 5.91 15.19
C LYS A 40 13.00 7.03 14.31
N ASP A 41 13.85 8.00 13.97
CA ASP A 41 13.47 9.16 13.15
C ASP A 41 12.90 8.76 11.78
N GLU A 42 13.38 7.70 11.18
CA GLU A 42 12.91 7.15 9.90
C GLU A 42 11.47 6.63 9.93
N PHE A 43 10.93 6.33 11.12
CA PHE A 43 9.56 5.85 11.34
C PHE A 43 8.71 6.82 12.16
N ASN A 44 9.30 7.95 12.57
CA ASN A 44 8.59 8.95 13.37
C ASN A 44 7.54 9.68 12.50
N GLU A 45 6.29 9.72 12.95
CA GLU A 45 5.19 10.26 12.15
C GLU A 45 5.33 11.75 11.88
N VAL A 46 5.84 12.53 12.83
CA VAL A 46 6.07 13.97 12.61
C VAL A 46 7.12 14.20 11.53
N ILE A 47 8.16 13.36 11.50
CA ILE A 47 9.19 13.46 10.45
C ILE A 47 8.59 13.03 9.11
N THR A 48 8.01 11.85 9.03
CA THR A 48 7.58 11.24 7.76
C THR A 48 6.32 11.88 7.18
N GLN A 49 5.35 12.29 8.04
CA GLN A 49 4.05 12.80 7.59
C GLN A 49 3.97 14.32 7.56
N PHE A 50 4.81 15.02 8.33
CA PHE A 50 4.84 16.48 8.31
C PHE A 50 6.11 16.99 7.65
N LEU A 51 7.32 16.78 8.22
CA LEU A 51 8.54 17.37 7.69
C LEU A 51 8.89 16.88 6.29
N ASP A 52 8.99 15.57 6.12
CA ASP A 52 9.36 14.95 4.85
C ASP A 52 8.27 15.12 3.77
N ASN A 53 7.01 15.42 4.16
CA ASN A 53 5.92 15.77 3.26
C ASN A 53 6.00 17.21 2.71
N HIS A 54 6.89 18.04 3.28
CA HIS A 54 7.10 19.43 2.89
C HIS A 54 8.50 19.69 2.35
N ILE A 55 9.33 18.66 2.22
CA ILE A 55 10.72 18.78 1.74
C ILE A 55 10.92 17.82 0.58
N SER A 56 11.47 18.33 -0.52
CA SER A 56 11.94 17.54 -1.65
C SER A 56 13.46 17.65 -1.75
N LEU A 57 14.11 16.57 -2.18
CA LEU A 57 15.50 16.58 -2.64
C LEU A 57 15.53 17.29 -4.00
N TYR A 58 16.55 18.02 -4.29
CA TYR A 58 16.75 18.78 -5.52
C TYR A 58 16.07 20.17 -5.54
N ASN A 59 16.63 21.03 -6.36
CA ASN A 59 16.09 22.36 -6.63
C ASN A 59 14.99 22.27 -7.69
N THR A 60 13.78 22.58 -7.28
CA THR A 60 12.64 22.70 -8.19
C THR A 60 12.15 24.14 -8.22
N SER A 61 12.38 24.83 -9.33
CA SER A 61 11.91 26.21 -9.55
C SER A 61 10.60 26.23 -10.34
N VAL A 62 9.74 27.18 -10.02
CA VAL A 62 8.41 27.33 -10.65
C VAL A 62 8.46 28.44 -11.70
N SER A 63 7.92 28.15 -12.87
CA SER A 63 7.66 29.08 -13.98
C SER A 63 6.17 29.14 -14.32
N SER A 64 5.81 29.97 -15.29
CA SER A 64 4.42 30.07 -15.79
C SER A 64 3.91 28.79 -16.48
N LEU A 65 4.81 27.89 -16.85
CA LEU A 65 4.50 26.62 -17.53
C LEU A 65 4.62 25.40 -16.61
N THR A 66 4.95 25.60 -15.33
CA THR A 66 5.17 24.50 -14.40
C THR A 66 3.85 23.75 -14.12
N ASN A 67 3.89 22.46 -14.38
CA ASN A 67 2.84 21.49 -14.07
C ASN A 67 3.53 20.11 -13.93
N ASP A 68 4.28 19.96 -12.84
CA ASP A 68 5.17 18.83 -12.63
C ASP A 68 4.85 18.09 -11.34
N THR A 69 5.20 16.82 -11.31
CA THR A 69 5.13 16.00 -10.08
C THR A 69 6.47 16.05 -9.35
N VAL A 70 6.44 16.48 -8.09
CA VAL A 70 7.59 16.54 -7.21
C VAL A 70 7.56 15.36 -6.25
N VAL A 71 8.70 14.66 -6.12
CA VAL A 71 8.87 13.58 -5.15
C VAL A 71 9.33 14.16 -3.83
N MET A 72 8.54 13.95 -2.78
CA MET A 72 8.84 14.42 -1.43
C MET A 72 9.80 13.46 -0.72
N MET A 73 10.43 13.89 0.37
CA MET A 73 11.40 13.06 1.11
C MET A 73 10.78 11.81 1.73
N ASN A 74 9.47 11.79 1.96
CA ASN A 74 8.71 10.61 2.38
C ASN A 74 8.31 9.68 1.21
N GLY A 75 8.76 9.97 -0.02
CA GLY A 75 8.45 9.20 -1.22
C GLY A 75 7.10 9.54 -1.87
N LYS A 76 6.27 10.39 -1.24
CA LYS A 76 4.98 10.81 -1.81
C LYS A 76 5.16 11.71 -3.02
N TYR A 77 4.19 11.65 -3.92
CA TYR A 77 4.14 12.53 -5.09
C TYR A 77 3.20 13.71 -4.82
N GLN A 78 3.67 14.92 -5.11
CA GLN A 78 2.89 16.13 -5.00
C GLN A 78 2.90 16.90 -6.33
N LEU A 79 1.73 17.35 -6.76
CA LEU A 79 1.62 18.18 -7.95
C LEU A 79 2.11 19.59 -7.64
N LEU A 80 3.07 20.09 -8.42
CA LEU A 80 3.57 21.45 -8.36
C LEU A 80 3.17 22.20 -9.62
N THR A 81 2.39 23.27 -9.47
CA THR A 81 2.01 24.16 -10.55
C THR A 81 2.62 25.55 -10.35
N GLN A 82 2.36 26.48 -11.28
CA GLN A 82 2.73 27.88 -11.11
C GLN A 82 2.25 28.48 -9.77
N ASN A 83 1.09 28.07 -9.28
CA ASN A 83 0.41 28.73 -8.15
C ASN A 83 0.13 27.80 -6.98
N THR A 84 0.27 26.50 -7.12
CA THR A 84 -0.10 25.49 -6.10
C THR A 84 0.98 24.46 -5.88
N PHE A 85 1.02 23.94 -4.66
CA PHE A 85 1.75 22.75 -4.26
C PHE A 85 0.74 21.80 -3.58
N GLY A 86 0.45 20.65 -4.19
CA GLY A 86 -0.63 19.79 -3.78
C GLY A 86 -1.95 20.55 -3.67
N ASN A 87 -2.56 20.51 -2.49
CA ASN A 87 -3.80 21.20 -2.16
C ASN A 87 -3.59 22.59 -1.50
N THR A 88 -2.41 23.16 -1.62
CA THR A 88 -2.05 24.45 -1.01
C THR A 88 -1.68 25.50 -2.06
N ASN A 89 -1.80 26.78 -1.70
CA ASN A 89 -1.41 27.89 -2.57
C ASN A 89 0.01 28.37 -2.25
N LEU A 90 0.81 28.61 -3.29
CA LEU A 90 2.11 29.24 -3.17
C LEU A 90 1.95 30.74 -2.94
N LEU A 91 2.40 31.24 -1.77
CA LEU A 91 2.39 32.67 -1.41
C LEU A 91 3.68 33.36 -1.79
N SER A 92 4.85 32.73 -1.58
CA SER A 92 6.11 33.18 -2.14
C SER A 92 6.77 32.05 -2.93
N LYS A 93 7.54 32.44 -3.96
CA LYS A 93 8.09 31.49 -4.93
C LYS A 93 9.56 31.73 -5.14
N ASN A 94 10.30 30.65 -5.42
CA ASN A 94 11.69 30.69 -5.86
C ASN A 94 12.62 31.51 -4.95
N SER A 95 12.41 31.53 -3.63
CA SER A 95 13.33 32.20 -2.69
C SER A 95 14.61 31.37 -2.56
N LEU A 96 15.70 31.86 -3.13
CA LEU A 96 16.98 31.16 -3.18
C LEU A 96 17.76 31.29 -1.88
N TYR A 97 18.30 30.17 -1.43
CA TYR A 97 19.22 30.06 -0.29
C TYR A 97 20.46 29.26 -0.71
N ASN A 98 21.49 29.24 0.13
CA ASN A 98 22.77 28.61 -0.20
C ASN A 98 22.64 27.12 -0.59
N ASN A 99 21.68 26.43 0.00
CA ASN A 99 21.47 24.99 -0.22
C ASN A 99 20.04 24.66 -0.69
N GLY A 100 19.35 25.59 -1.35
CA GLY A 100 18.03 25.22 -1.89
C GLY A 100 17.11 26.38 -2.20
N ILE A 101 15.85 25.99 -2.43
CA ILE A 101 14.75 26.91 -2.75
C ILE A 101 13.68 26.79 -1.65
N LEU A 102 13.20 27.93 -1.18
CA LEU A 102 12.11 28.02 -0.24
C LEU A 102 10.86 28.58 -0.93
N TYR A 103 9.75 27.90 -0.72
CA TYR A 103 8.39 28.36 -0.97
C TYR A 103 7.66 28.58 0.33
N THR A 104 6.79 29.58 0.40
CA THR A 104 5.80 29.68 1.47
C THR A 104 4.43 29.28 0.94
N ILE A 105 3.72 28.46 1.71
CA ILE A 105 2.37 27.97 1.39
C ILE A 105 1.36 28.45 2.41
N ASP A 106 0.11 28.61 1.96
CA ASP A 106 -0.98 29.19 2.78
C ASP A 106 -1.39 28.31 3.97
N LYS A 107 -1.17 27.02 3.88
CA LYS A 107 -1.44 26.03 4.95
C LYS A 107 -0.49 24.85 4.84
N LYS A 108 -0.43 24.00 5.87
CA LYS A 108 0.31 22.72 5.79
C LYS A 108 -0.34 21.82 4.74
N GLU A 109 0.45 21.14 3.91
CA GLU A 109 -0.06 20.12 3.00
C GLU A 109 -0.48 18.88 3.78
N SER A 110 -1.62 18.31 3.39
CA SER A 110 -2.15 17.11 4.01
C SER A 110 -1.33 15.89 3.63
N TYR A 111 -1.13 15.00 4.60
CA TYR A 111 -0.55 13.71 4.35
C TYR A 111 -1.64 12.70 4.01
N PHE A 112 -1.48 12.00 2.89
CA PHE A 112 -2.35 10.90 2.49
C PHE A 112 -1.56 9.59 2.60
N PRO A 113 -2.00 8.66 3.45
CA PRO A 113 -1.38 7.36 3.52
C PRO A 113 -1.56 6.61 2.19
N ASN A 114 -0.62 5.76 1.82
CA ASN A 114 -0.87 4.77 0.78
C ASN A 114 -1.73 3.63 1.34
N VAL A 115 -2.15 2.72 0.46
CA VAL A 115 -3.05 1.60 0.83
C VAL A 115 -2.43 0.72 1.93
N TRP A 116 -1.11 0.51 1.91
CA TRP A 116 -0.39 -0.27 2.91
C TRP A 116 -0.32 0.42 4.27
N GLU A 117 -0.01 1.71 4.28
CA GLU A 117 0.02 2.53 5.50
C GLU A 117 -1.37 2.67 6.12
N TYR A 118 -2.41 2.84 5.29
CA TYR A 118 -3.80 2.88 5.75
C TYR A 118 -4.20 1.58 6.45
N LEU A 119 -3.86 0.42 5.86
CA LEU A 119 -4.08 -0.88 6.46
C LEU A 119 -3.47 -0.98 7.87
N LYS A 120 -2.24 -0.46 8.05
CA LYS A 120 -1.53 -0.51 9.34
C LYS A 120 -2.13 0.40 10.41
N LYS A 121 -2.64 1.55 9.99
CA LYS A 121 -3.18 2.57 10.90
C LYS A 121 -4.60 2.28 11.38
N ASN A 122 -5.35 1.48 10.66
CA ASN A 122 -6.75 1.19 10.99
C ASN A 122 -6.86 -0.06 11.86
N HIS A 123 -7.09 0.10 13.15
CA HIS A 123 -7.20 -1.00 14.12
C HIS A 123 -8.38 -1.96 13.88
N ASP A 124 -9.39 -1.56 13.12
CA ASP A 124 -10.46 -2.46 12.69
C ASP A 124 -9.97 -3.51 11.68
N LEU A 125 -8.74 -3.34 11.16
CA LEU A 125 -8.08 -4.21 10.18
C LEU A 125 -6.86 -4.95 10.75
N ASP A 126 -6.65 -4.94 12.06
CA ASP A 126 -5.45 -5.50 12.70
C ASP A 126 -5.22 -6.98 12.34
N SER A 127 -6.26 -7.77 12.17
CA SER A 127 -6.13 -9.18 11.80
C SER A 127 -5.49 -9.37 10.43
N LEU A 128 -5.96 -8.64 9.41
CA LEU A 128 -5.40 -8.63 8.06
C LEU A 128 -4.02 -7.97 8.06
N SER A 129 -3.89 -6.82 8.72
CA SER A 129 -2.63 -6.08 8.85
C SER A 129 -1.54 -6.95 9.45
N ASN A 130 -1.77 -7.55 10.62
CA ASN A 130 -0.77 -8.38 11.28
C ASN A 130 -0.38 -9.59 10.44
N PHE A 131 -1.32 -10.19 9.71
CA PHE A 131 -1.00 -11.28 8.80
C PHE A 131 -0.09 -10.83 7.66
N LEU A 132 -0.44 -9.78 6.93
CA LEU A 132 0.35 -9.31 5.79
C LEU A 132 1.71 -8.74 6.22
N TYR A 133 1.76 -7.99 7.34
CA TYR A 133 2.99 -7.44 7.89
C TYR A 133 3.91 -8.50 8.50
N SER A 134 3.41 -9.69 8.86
CA SER A 134 4.26 -10.79 9.36
C SER A 134 5.25 -11.32 8.32
N PHE A 135 5.05 -10.98 7.04
CA PHE A 135 5.96 -11.32 5.94
C PHE A 135 6.98 -10.21 5.62
N ASN A 136 7.04 -9.14 6.43
CA ASN A 136 8.05 -8.10 6.27
C ASN A 136 9.43 -8.65 6.61
N GLU A 137 10.33 -8.53 5.66
CA GLU A 137 11.75 -8.87 5.81
C GLU A 137 12.61 -7.66 5.45
N TYR A 138 13.65 -7.44 6.25
CA TYR A 138 14.65 -6.42 5.99
C TYR A 138 15.97 -7.13 5.76
N GLN A 139 16.44 -7.12 4.52
CA GLN A 139 17.68 -7.77 4.12
C GLN A 139 18.80 -6.76 3.96
N PHE A 140 19.94 -7.03 4.57
CA PHE A 140 21.12 -6.19 4.40
C PHE A 140 21.64 -6.27 2.96
N ASP A 141 21.81 -5.12 2.31
CA ASP A 141 22.39 -5.02 0.97
C ASP A 141 23.84 -4.54 1.04
N ALA A 142 24.76 -5.48 0.92
CA ALA A 142 26.20 -5.20 0.93
C ALA A 142 26.65 -4.32 -0.25
N ASN A 143 25.95 -4.39 -1.39
CA ASN A 143 26.34 -3.65 -2.60
C ASN A 143 25.97 -2.17 -2.52
N LYS A 144 24.91 -1.86 -1.78
CA LYS A 144 24.46 -0.47 -1.54
C LYS A 144 25.03 0.13 -0.28
N SER A 145 25.64 -0.69 0.58
CA SER A 145 26.24 -0.27 1.84
C SER A 145 27.67 0.23 1.65
N VAL A 146 28.10 1.18 2.47
CA VAL A 146 29.45 1.79 2.38
C VAL A 146 30.42 0.99 3.25
N PRO A 147 31.40 0.27 2.67
CA PRO A 147 32.38 -0.47 3.45
C PRO A 147 33.34 0.47 4.17
N GLY A 148 33.60 0.23 5.46
CA GLY A 148 34.50 1.00 6.30
C GLY A 148 35.84 0.36 6.59
N GLY A 149 35.97 -0.95 6.39
CA GLY A 149 37.19 -1.69 6.65
C GLY A 149 36.96 -3.15 7.00
N ILE A 150 38.04 -3.87 7.34
CA ILE A 150 37.99 -5.27 7.76
C ILE A 150 38.41 -5.36 9.24
N VAL A 151 37.55 -5.91 10.08
CA VAL A 151 37.84 -6.21 11.48
C VAL A 151 37.59 -7.70 11.71
N ASP A 152 38.58 -8.42 12.24
CA ASP A 152 38.52 -9.86 12.48
C ASP A 152 38.11 -10.69 11.24
N GLY A 153 38.59 -10.27 10.05
CA GLY A 153 38.29 -10.92 8.78
C GLY A 153 36.89 -10.69 8.23
N LYS A 154 36.10 -9.79 8.84
CA LYS A 154 34.77 -9.42 8.39
C LYS A 154 34.73 -7.94 7.95
N THR A 155 34.04 -7.67 6.87
CA THR A 155 33.80 -6.30 6.43
C THR A 155 32.89 -5.59 7.44
N VAL A 156 33.35 -4.45 7.95
CA VAL A 156 32.53 -3.50 8.75
C VAL A 156 32.04 -2.41 7.81
N TYR A 157 30.80 -1.99 7.97
CA TYR A 157 30.20 -0.95 7.14
C TYR A 157 30.06 0.35 7.91
N LEU A 158 30.42 1.47 7.28
CA LEU A 158 30.25 2.83 7.80
C LEU A 158 28.78 3.26 7.71
N ASP A 159 28.11 2.81 6.64
CA ASP A 159 26.68 2.97 6.44
C ASP A 159 26.10 1.65 5.95
N SER A 160 24.97 1.25 6.52
CA SER A 160 24.33 -0.03 6.25
C SER A 160 22.97 0.20 5.61
N VAL A 161 22.82 -0.21 4.37
CA VAL A 161 21.57 -0.18 3.64
C VAL A 161 20.85 -1.51 3.83
N THR A 162 19.57 -1.44 4.21
CA THR A 162 18.68 -2.59 4.27
C THR A 162 17.58 -2.44 3.24
N GLU A 163 17.31 -3.49 2.47
CA GLU A 163 16.18 -3.56 1.57
C GLU A 163 14.97 -4.16 2.26
N PHE A 164 13.83 -3.50 2.06
CA PHE A 164 12.54 -4.01 2.49
C PHE A 164 12.00 -4.98 1.44
N ASN A 165 11.56 -6.14 1.89
CA ASN A 165 10.88 -7.13 1.09
C ASN A 165 9.64 -7.65 1.81
N ASN A 166 8.60 -8.01 1.06
CA ASN A 166 7.42 -8.66 1.60
C ASN A 166 6.83 -9.61 0.55
N LYS A 167 6.89 -10.88 0.84
CA LYS A 167 6.41 -11.95 -0.06
C LYS A 167 4.96 -11.77 -0.51
N MET A 168 4.09 -11.18 0.31
CA MET A 168 2.69 -10.96 -0.07
C MET A 168 2.57 -9.85 -1.09
N LEU A 169 3.37 -8.79 -0.96
CA LEU A 169 3.43 -7.72 -1.95
C LEU A 169 3.95 -8.23 -3.29
N ASP A 170 4.97 -9.09 -3.29
CA ASP A 170 5.50 -9.71 -4.52
C ASP A 170 4.44 -10.60 -5.19
N MET A 171 3.62 -11.28 -4.41
CA MET A 171 2.63 -12.24 -4.92
C MET A 171 1.35 -11.55 -5.42
N TYR A 172 0.87 -10.53 -4.73
CA TYR A 172 -0.47 -9.97 -4.96
C TYR A 172 -0.45 -8.53 -5.48
N GLY A 173 0.53 -7.72 -5.14
CA GLY A 173 0.66 -6.36 -5.65
C GLY A 173 1.28 -5.37 -4.68
N TYR A 174 2.03 -4.45 -5.22
CA TYR A 174 2.83 -3.47 -4.49
C TYR A 174 1.99 -2.28 -3.98
N VAL A 175 1.03 -2.55 -3.10
CA VAL A 175 0.17 -1.53 -2.47
C VAL A 175 0.92 -0.57 -1.53
N ASN A 176 2.22 -0.81 -1.32
CA ASN A 176 3.14 0.04 -0.55
C ASN A 176 3.92 1.04 -1.41
N ARG A 177 3.82 0.97 -2.75
CA ARG A 177 4.60 1.82 -3.66
C ARG A 177 3.76 2.97 -4.18
N GLU A 178 4.32 4.17 -4.16
CA GLU A 178 3.62 5.38 -4.61
C GLU A 178 3.43 5.45 -6.13
N ASP A 179 4.25 4.73 -6.91
CA ASP A 179 4.13 4.61 -8.36
C ASP A 179 3.10 3.56 -8.81
N SER A 180 2.37 2.97 -7.87
CA SER A 180 1.33 1.97 -8.12
C SER A 180 -0.08 2.58 -8.02
N ASN A 181 -1.10 1.83 -8.47
CA ASN A 181 -2.49 2.24 -8.37
C ASN A 181 -3.37 1.01 -8.12
N TYR A 182 -3.76 0.80 -6.87
CA TYR A 182 -4.50 -0.39 -6.44
C TYR A 182 -5.80 -0.03 -5.72
N LEU A 183 -6.80 -0.88 -5.92
CA LEU A 183 -7.91 -1.05 -4.99
C LEU A 183 -7.62 -2.28 -4.14
N MET A 184 -7.71 -2.17 -2.82
CA MET A 184 -7.60 -3.31 -1.91
C MET A 184 -8.87 -3.45 -1.08
N ILE A 185 -9.54 -4.60 -1.17
CA ILE A 185 -10.68 -4.93 -0.30
C ILE A 185 -10.13 -5.40 1.04
N MET A 186 -10.58 -4.77 2.11
CA MET A 186 -10.08 -4.99 3.47
C MET A 186 -11.20 -5.45 4.39
N PRO A 187 -11.30 -6.75 4.70
CA PRO A 187 -12.27 -7.24 5.68
C PRO A 187 -11.93 -6.74 7.08
N THR A 188 -12.95 -6.28 7.81
CA THR A 188 -12.81 -5.94 9.22
C THR A 188 -12.40 -7.16 10.05
N ASN A 189 -11.89 -6.94 11.26
CA ASN A 189 -11.50 -8.02 12.18
C ASN A 189 -12.64 -9.03 12.40
N THR A 190 -13.88 -8.56 12.47
CA THR A 190 -15.08 -9.42 12.63
C THR A 190 -15.31 -10.28 11.40
N VAL A 191 -15.23 -9.70 10.20
CA VAL A 191 -15.37 -10.44 8.94
C VAL A 191 -14.22 -11.42 8.76
N TRP A 192 -12.99 -11.00 9.02
CA TRP A 192 -11.81 -11.87 8.97
C TRP A 192 -11.99 -13.11 9.85
N LYS A 193 -12.42 -12.89 11.10
CA LYS A 193 -12.68 -14.02 12.02
C LYS A 193 -13.77 -14.96 11.49
N SER A 194 -14.87 -14.43 11.01
CA SER A 194 -15.97 -15.24 10.46
C SER A 194 -15.51 -16.08 9.27
N MET A 195 -14.74 -15.47 8.35
CA MET A 195 -14.18 -16.18 7.21
C MET A 195 -13.16 -17.23 7.63
N TYR A 196 -12.32 -16.93 8.61
CA TYR A 196 -11.34 -17.88 9.12
C TYR A 196 -12.04 -19.12 9.72
N ASP A 197 -13.07 -18.91 10.56
CA ASP A 197 -13.82 -19.98 11.20
C ASP A 197 -14.58 -20.85 10.15
N GLU A 198 -15.00 -20.25 9.04
CA GLU A 198 -15.61 -20.97 7.93
C GLU A 198 -14.58 -21.71 7.07
N TYR A 199 -13.50 -21.04 6.68
CA TYR A 199 -12.54 -21.57 5.70
C TYR A 199 -11.64 -22.65 6.28
N ILE A 200 -11.34 -22.61 7.57
CA ILE A 200 -10.50 -23.62 8.24
C ILE A 200 -11.05 -25.04 8.08
N GLN A 201 -12.35 -25.18 7.92
CA GLN A 201 -13.03 -26.47 7.76
C GLN A 201 -12.67 -27.17 6.44
N TYR A 202 -12.20 -26.44 5.44
CA TYR A 202 -11.80 -26.99 4.14
C TYR A 202 -10.36 -27.50 4.12
N PHE A 203 -9.57 -27.24 5.16
CA PHE A 203 -8.18 -27.69 5.27
C PHE A 203 -8.02 -28.83 6.27
N ASN A 204 -8.30 -30.05 5.81
CA ASN A 204 -8.20 -31.24 6.63
C ASN A 204 -6.96 -32.08 6.24
N TYR A 205 -5.85 -31.83 6.93
CA TYR A 205 -4.61 -32.60 6.77
C TYR A 205 -4.58 -33.80 7.72
N ASP A 206 -3.88 -34.88 7.29
CA ASP A 206 -3.63 -36.06 8.14
C ASP A 206 -2.90 -35.65 9.43
N ASN A 207 -3.31 -36.21 10.56
CA ASN A 207 -2.70 -35.98 11.87
C ASN A 207 -1.21 -36.33 11.92
N LYS A 208 -0.72 -37.15 10.98
CA LYS A 208 0.71 -37.47 10.80
C LYS A 208 1.49 -36.40 10.02
N THR A 209 0.80 -35.43 9.42
CA THR A 209 1.47 -34.36 8.67
C THR A 209 2.28 -33.49 9.61
N THR A 210 3.59 -33.41 9.37
CA THR A 210 4.48 -32.54 10.13
C THR A 210 4.02 -31.10 10.00
N LYS A 211 3.94 -30.35 11.12
CA LYS A 211 3.47 -28.95 11.17
C LYS A 211 2.02 -28.77 10.69
N ARG A 212 1.15 -29.80 10.86
CA ARG A 212 -0.24 -29.77 10.45
C ARG A 212 -0.97 -28.48 10.86
N ASP A 213 -0.89 -28.12 12.12
CA ASP A 213 -1.62 -26.94 12.64
C ASP A 213 -1.14 -25.62 12.02
N SER A 214 0.16 -25.48 11.82
CA SER A 214 0.71 -24.31 11.10
C SER A 214 0.26 -24.29 9.64
N MET A 215 0.24 -25.44 8.96
CA MET A 215 -0.23 -25.53 7.57
C MET A 215 -1.71 -25.19 7.44
N VAL A 216 -2.56 -25.71 8.32
CA VAL A 216 -4.01 -25.39 8.35
C VAL A 216 -4.19 -23.88 8.56
N TYR A 217 -3.50 -23.31 9.54
CA TYR A 217 -3.57 -21.92 9.89
C TYR A 217 -3.14 -21.01 8.72
N ASP A 218 -2.01 -21.30 8.08
CA ASP A 218 -1.51 -20.50 6.98
C ASP A 218 -2.36 -20.63 5.72
N LYS A 219 -2.73 -21.86 5.34
CA LYS A 219 -3.56 -22.10 4.15
C LYS A 219 -4.93 -21.45 4.24
N THR A 220 -5.55 -21.45 5.43
CA THR A 220 -6.83 -20.77 5.66
C THR A 220 -6.69 -19.27 5.38
N ARG A 221 -5.65 -18.63 5.90
CA ARG A 221 -5.42 -17.19 5.70
C ARG A 221 -5.06 -16.85 4.25
N PHE A 222 -4.24 -17.68 3.60
CA PHE A 222 -3.96 -17.51 2.16
C PHE A 222 -5.22 -17.60 1.30
N ALA A 223 -6.16 -18.49 1.63
CA ALA A 223 -7.44 -18.59 0.93
C ALA A 223 -8.30 -17.32 1.08
N ILE A 224 -8.19 -16.62 2.22
CA ILE A 224 -8.91 -15.37 2.45
C ILE A 224 -8.34 -14.22 1.62
N ILE A 225 -7.00 -14.11 1.53
CA ILE A 225 -6.36 -12.94 0.92
C ILE A 225 -6.29 -12.98 -0.61
N GLY A 226 -6.57 -14.10 -1.24
CA GLY A 226 -6.35 -14.30 -2.67
C GLY A 226 -6.93 -13.19 -3.55
N ASP A 227 -8.16 -12.79 -3.29
CA ASP A 227 -8.90 -11.83 -4.12
C ASP A 227 -9.08 -10.45 -3.47
N LEU A 228 -8.14 -10.03 -2.62
CA LEU A 228 -8.20 -8.69 -1.99
C LEU A 228 -7.60 -7.58 -2.85
N PHE A 229 -6.71 -7.91 -3.80
CA PHE A 229 -5.89 -6.94 -4.52
C PHE A 229 -6.35 -6.78 -5.97
N TYR A 230 -6.51 -5.54 -6.40
CA TYR A 230 -6.96 -5.17 -7.75
C TYR A 230 -6.07 -4.07 -8.31
N ASN A 231 -5.29 -4.36 -9.34
CA ASN A 231 -4.46 -3.35 -10.02
C ASN A 231 -5.36 -2.50 -10.93
N LEU A 232 -5.56 -1.23 -10.57
CA LEU A 232 -6.46 -0.34 -11.29
C LEU A 232 -5.95 0.07 -12.68
N ASN A 233 -4.64 0.00 -12.91
CA ASN A 233 -4.05 0.27 -14.23
C ASN A 233 -4.29 -0.87 -15.23
N GLN A 234 -4.74 -2.04 -14.77
CA GLN A 234 -4.99 -3.23 -15.58
C GLN A 234 -6.48 -3.53 -15.76
N GLN A 235 -7.37 -2.71 -15.21
CA GLN A 235 -8.81 -2.88 -15.37
C GLN A 235 -9.27 -2.51 -16.79
N ALA A 236 -10.46 -3.00 -17.15
CA ALA A 236 -11.10 -2.63 -18.39
C ALA A 236 -11.43 -1.13 -18.42
N LYS A 237 -11.52 -0.52 -19.63
CA LYS A 237 -11.72 0.92 -19.81
C LYS A 237 -13.04 1.45 -19.25
N ASP A 238 -14.05 0.57 -19.10
CA ASP A 238 -15.35 0.88 -18.54
C ASP A 238 -15.36 0.89 -17.01
N PHE A 239 -14.28 0.41 -16.37
CA PHE A 239 -14.16 0.45 -14.91
C PHE A 239 -14.02 1.88 -14.41
N ASN A 240 -15.00 2.33 -13.64
CA ASN A 240 -15.02 3.66 -13.04
C ASN A 240 -15.52 3.57 -11.59
N LEU A 241 -14.59 3.72 -10.65
CA LEU A 241 -14.90 3.62 -9.21
C LEU A 241 -15.76 4.78 -8.72
N ALA A 242 -15.54 6.01 -9.24
CA ALA A 242 -16.28 7.19 -8.83
C ALA A 242 -17.75 7.11 -9.26
N ASN A 243 -18.01 6.64 -10.47
CA ASN A 243 -19.35 6.45 -11.01
C ASN A 243 -19.98 5.09 -10.65
N LYS A 244 -19.21 4.20 -10.00
CA LYS A 244 -19.62 2.84 -9.65
C LYS A 244 -20.12 2.05 -10.86
N THR A 245 -19.39 2.11 -11.95
CA THR A 245 -19.70 1.42 -13.21
C THR A 245 -18.56 0.50 -13.63
N ALA A 246 -18.89 -0.71 -14.02
CA ALA A 246 -18.01 -1.67 -14.69
C ALA A 246 -18.80 -2.90 -15.12
N ASP A 247 -18.44 -3.49 -16.24
CA ASP A 247 -18.90 -4.84 -16.60
C ASP A 247 -18.22 -5.91 -15.75
N SER A 248 -16.97 -5.67 -15.39
CA SER A 248 -16.20 -6.59 -14.55
C SER A 248 -15.04 -5.90 -13.86
N ILE A 249 -14.51 -6.54 -12.82
CA ILE A 249 -13.21 -6.22 -12.20
C ILE A 249 -12.36 -7.48 -12.11
N MET A 250 -11.06 -7.34 -12.28
CA MET A 250 -10.09 -8.43 -12.28
C MET A 250 -9.16 -8.28 -11.07
N SER A 251 -9.10 -9.33 -10.23
CA SER A 251 -8.14 -9.36 -9.12
C SER A 251 -6.73 -9.72 -9.61
N THR A 252 -5.75 -9.60 -8.74
CA THR A 252 -4.39 -10.06 -9.02
C THR A 252 -4.18 -11.55 -8.74
N GLN A 253 -5.21 -12.24 -8.23
CA GLN A 253 -5.18 -13.68 -8.03
C GLN A 253 -5.22 -14.40 -9.38
N TYR A 254 -4.26 -15.32 -9.55
CA TYR A 254 -4.02 -16.00 -10.80
C TYR A 254 -4.36 -17.48 -10.73
N TYR A 255 -5.11 -17.98 -11.70
CA TYR A 255 -5.35 -19.42 -11.86
C TYR A 255 -4.13 -20.10 -12.48
N LYS A 256 -3.39 -20.82 -11.67
CA LYS A 256 -2.11 -21.45 -12.07
C LYS A 256 -2.19 -22.29 -13.34
N TYR A 257 -3.31 -22.95 -13.60
CA TYR A 257 -3.46 -23.88 -14.70
C TYR A 257 -4.19 -23.32 -15.91
N GLU A 258 -4.84 -22.15 -15.80
CA GLU A 258 -5.60 -21.53 -16.89
C GLU A 258 -4.94 -20.28 -17.44
N TYR A 259 -3.86 -19.80 -16.82
CA TYR A 259 -3.17 -18.56 -17.19
C TYR A 259 -4.11 -17.34 -17.23
N GLU A 260 -5.15 -17.35 -16.40
CA GLU A 260 -6.14 -16.28 -16.28
C GLU A 260 -6.22 -15.77 -14.84
N TYR A 261 -6.56 -14.50 -14.69
CA TYR A 261 -6.84 -13.90 -13.38
C TYR A 261 -8.31 -14.08 -13.00
N HIS A 262 -8.59 -14.11 -11.69
CA HIS A 262 -9.97 -14.14 -11.21
C HIS A 262 -10.71 -12.88 -11.66
N LYS A 263 -11.89 -13.07 -12.27
CA LYS A 263 -12.71 -12.00 -12.81
C LYS A 263 -14.10 -12.02 -12.19
N PHE A 264 -14.52 -10.87 -11.69
CA PHE A 264 -15.83 -10.67 -11.06
C PHE A 264 -16.71 -9.84 -11.98
N LEU A 265 -17.83 -10.38 -12.39
CA LEU A 265 -18.79 -9.69 -13.25
C LEU A 265 -19.66 -8.75 -12.42
N LYS A 266 -20.06 -7.61 -13.00
CA LYS A 266 -20.94 -6.60 -12.39
C LYS A 266 -20.57 -6.28 -10.93
N PRO A 267 -19.34 -5.79 -10.68
CA PRO A 267 -18.83 -5.65 -9.31
C PRO A 267 -19.63 -4.69 -8.44
N PHE A 268 -20.47 -3.82 -9.04
CA PHE A 268 -21.34 -2.87 -8.34
C PHE A 268 -22.81 -3.30 -8.29
N ASP A 269 -23.15 -4.52 -8.72
CA ASP A 269 -24.52 -5.05 -8.66
C ASP A 269 -25.04 -5.13 -7.21
N GLU A 270 -26.32 -4.78 -7.01
CA GLU A 270 -26.92 -4.70 -5.67
C GLU A 270 -26.90 -6.01 -4.91
N SER A 271 -27.11 -7.13 -5.62
CA SER A 271 -27.25 -8.45 -5.00
C SER A 271 -25.95 -9.25 -4.96
N THR A 272 -25.15 -9.18 -6.02
CA THR A 272 -23.97 -10.05 -6.23
C THR A 272 -22.66 -9.32 -6.30
N GLY A 273 -22.67 -7.97 -6.46
CA GLY A 273 -21.48 -7.19 -6.67
C GLY A 273 -20.53 -7.16 -5.47
N ILE A 274 -19.28 -7.53 -5.69
CA ILE A 274 -18.26 -7.57 -4.63
C ILE A 274 -17.92 -6.21 -4.05
N LEU A 275 -18.09 -5.14 -4.85
CA LEU A 275 -17.85 -3.75 -4.44
C LEU A 275 -19.10 -3.05 -3.90
N LYS A 276 -20.26 -3.70 -3.89
CA LYS A 276 -21.50 -3.09 -3.38
C LYS A 276 -21.60 -3.10 -1.86
N GLY A 277 -21.02 -4.09 -1.21
CA GLY A 277 -21.07 -4.24 0.25
C GLY A 277 -20.00 -3.46 1.01
N LEU A 278 -19.30 -2.53 0.37
CA LEU A 278 -18.25 -1.74 1.03
C LEU A 278 -18.86 -0.75 2.01
N THR A 279 -18.41 -0.79 3.25
CA THR A 279 -18.80 0.15 4.32
C THR A 279 -18.06 1.46 4.21
N ASN A 280 -16.80 1.40 3.78
CA ASN A 280 -15.96 2.58 3.64
C ASN A 280 -15.03 2.44 2.44
N LEU A 281 -14.95 3.49 1.64
CA LEU A 281 -14.05 3.60 0.50
C LEU A 281 -13.18 4.85 0.70
N VAL A 282 -11.91 4.63 0.98
CA VAL A 282 -10.96 5.69 1.33
C VAL A 282 -9.95 5.86 0.21
N GLU A 283 -9.82 7.08 -0.28
CA GLU A 283 -8.77 7.44 -1.22
C GLU A 283 -7.42 7.50 -0.50
N CYS A 284 -6.44 6.83 -1.09
CA CYS A 284 -5.06 6.77 -0.64
C CYS A 284 -4.13 7.41 -1.68
N SER A 285 -2.89 7.70 -1.34
CA SER A 285 -1.94 8.32 -2.29
C SER A 285 -1.65 7.47 -3.53
N ASN A 286 -1.81 6.14 -3.42
CA ASN A 286 -1.55 5.18 -4.49
C ASN A 286 -2.75 4.29 -4.82
N GLY A 287 -3.97 4.77 -4.62
CA GLY A 287 -5.19 4.04 -4.93
C GLY A 287 -6.28 4.11 -3.87
N TRP A 288 -6.93 3.00 -3.56
CA TRP A 288 -8.11 2.97 -2.72
C TRP A 288 -8.11 1.83 -1.71
N ALA A 289 -8.44 2.15 -0.47
CA ALA A 289 -8.74 1.18 0.58
C ALA A 289 -10.25 0.98 0.69
N ALA A 290 -10.73 -0.22 0.44
CA ALA A 290 -12.14 -0.59 0.44
C ALA A 290 -12.47 -1.47 1.65
N VAL A 291 -12.84 -0.84 2.77
CA VAL A 291 -13.17 -1.57 4.00
C VAL A 291 -14.55 -2.21 3.89
N THR A 292 -14.66 -3.48 4.27
CA THR A 292 -15.94 -4.21 4.25
C THR A 292 -16.22 -4.93 5.57
N ASP A 293 -17.46 -4.79 6.04
CA ASP A 293 -18.07 -5.59 7.09
C ASP A 293 -19.01 -6.69 6.52
N ASN A 294 -19.12 -6.74 5.17
CA ASN A 294 -19.99 -7.67 4.46
C ASN A 294 -19.21 -8.33 3.31
N TRP A 295 -18.71 -9.54 3.59
CA TRP A 295 -17.94 -10.31 2.62
C TRP A 295 -18.82 -10.82 1.49
N ARG A 296 -18.43 -10.57 0.23
CA ARG A 296 -19.17 -10.96 -0.97
C ARG A 296 -18.35 -11.73 -1.99
N ILE A 297 -17.08 -12.00 -1.73
CA ILE A 297 -16.28 -12.86 -2.60
C ILE A 297 -16.67 -14.31 -2.32
N ASP A 298 -17.10 -15.03 -3.37
CA ASP A 298 -17.54 -16.42 -3.23
C ASP A 298 -16.33 -17.30 -2.88
N LYS A 299 -16.43 -18.04 -1.78
CA LYS A 299 -15.43 -19.02 -1.34
C LYS A 299 -15.09 -20.06 -2.40
N LYS A 300 -16.00 -20.35 -3.34
CA LYS A 300 -15.70 -21.24 -4.46
C LYS A 300 -14.47 -20.83 -5.25
N LEU A 301 -14.21 -19.54 -5.40
CA LEU A 301 -13.02 -19.04 -6.09
C LEU A 301 -11.71 -19.42 -5.38
N SER A 302 -11.72 -19.57 -4.06
CA SER A 302 -10.55 -20.00 -3.30
C SER A 302 -10.32 -21.52 -3.33
N PHE A 303 -11.38 -22.32 -3.54
CA PHE A 303 -11.33 -23.77 -3.37
C PHE A 303 -11.65 -24.58 -4.62
N PHE A 304 -12.30 -23.99 -5.63
CA PHE A 304 -12.64 -24.68 -6.86
C PHE A 304 -11.84 -24.14 -8.02
N MET A 305 -11.30 -25.05 -8.81
CA MET A 305 -10.62 -24.71 -10.05
C MET A 305 -11.64 -24.84 -11.20
N PRO A 306 -11.84 -23.80 -12.03
CA PRO A 306 -12.68 -23.92 -13.19
C PRO A 306 -12.06 -24.93 -14.18
N ILE A 307 -12.86 -25.87 -14.65
CA ILE A 307 -12.46 -26.83 -15.68
C ILE A 307 -13.23 -26.49 -16.96
N LYS A 308 -12.51 -26.10 -18.01
CA LYS A 308 -13.07 -25.94 -19.34
C LYS A 308 -12.84 -27.24 -20.13
N VAL A 309 -13.91 -27.84 -20.60
CA VAL A 309 -13.86 -28.99 -21.52
C VAL A 309 -14.43 -28.56 -22.85
N GLU A 310 -13.60 -28.50 -23.89
CA GLU A 310 -14.07 -28.28 -25.27
C GLU A 310 -14.60 -29.59 -25.82
N GLY A 311 -15.92 -29.66 -25.96
CA GLY A 311 -16.60 -30.89 -26.43
C GLY A 311 -16.17 -31.37 -27.83
N GLU A 312 -15.70 -30.45 -28.65
CA GLU A 312 -15.23 -30.77 -30.02
C GLU A 312 -13.91 -31.54 -30.06
N ARG A 313 -13.13 -31.49 -29.00
CA ARG A 313 -11.84 -32.22 -28.87
C ARG A 313 -11.94 -33.48 -28.01
N SER A 314 -13.04 -33.72 -27.36
CA SER A 314 -13.29 -35.00 -26.73
C SER A 314 -13.53 -36.03 -27.82
N ALA A 315 -12.50 -36.83 -28.13
CA ALA A 315 -12.69 -38.03 -28.92
C ALA A 315 -13.85 -38.81 -28.34
N SER A 316 -14.85 -39.12 -29.14
CA SER A 316 -16.08 -39.82 -28.82
C SER A 316 -15.92 -40.97 -27.80
N GLN A 317 -15.96 -40.65 -26.54
CA GLN A 317 -16.14 -41.63 -25.49
C GLN A 317 -17.21 -41.09 -24.57
N ASP A 318 -18.31 -41.82 -24.51
CA ASP A 318 -19.34 -41.65 -23.51
C ASP A 318 -18.72 -41.91 -22.11
N THR A 319 -18.08 -40.91 -21.55
CA THR A 319 -17.54 -40.99 -20.19
C THR A 319 -18.54 -40.29 -19.29
N VAL A 320 -19.27 -41.03 -18.52
CA VAL A 320 -20.08 -40.54 -17.43
C VAL A 320 -19.10 -40.07 -16.33
N LEU A 321 -18.91 -38.76 -16.19
CA LEU A 321 -18.22 -38.19 -15.06
C LEU A 321 -19.17 -38.31 -13.85
N ASN A 322 -18.93 -39.31 -13.00
CA ASN A 322 -19.56 -39.36 -11.68
C ASN A 322 -18.90 -38.29 -10.81
N ALA A 323 -19.72 -37.33 -10.37
CA ALA A 323 -19.32 -36.26 -9.44
C ALA A 323 -19.06 -36.84 -8.03
#